data_9ca161987f75d6cb43dd79e555326e8b
#
_entry.id   9ca161987f75d6cb43dd79e555326e8b
#
_cell.length_a   1.000
_cell.length_b   1.000
_cell.length_c   1.000
_cell.angle_alpha   90.00
_cell.angle_beta   90.00
_cell.angle_gamma   90.00
#
_symmetry.space_group_name_H-M   'P 1'
#
loop_
_entity.id
_entity.type
_entity.pdbx_description
1 polymer ?
#
loop_
_entity_poly.entity_id
_entity_poly.type
_entity_poly.pdbx_seq_one_letter_code
_entity_poly.pdbx_strand_id
1 'polypeptide(L)'
;MEVFVHMRGKDVELHNPEPTTTAKELADEVGHPDAHVFLEGQDIAVKPDSTLADAGIGDRANVHVSVCKKITVSVRYNQQTKSYEVPPAATLESVYARAVSKGQGFDLSDADRSQHTLQVQGATDQPDLSRHVGEFANEDCAAAFDLVMQDRFQG
;
A
#
# COMPACT_ATOMS: atom_id res chain seq x y z
N MET A 1 13.73 2.26 -19.99
CA MET A 1 13.35 1.29 -18.97
C MET A 1 11.91 1.55 -18.56
N GLU A 2 11.05 0.56 -18.60
CA GLU A 2 9.64 0.71 -18.22
C GLU A 2 9.47 0.51 -16.74
N VAL A 3 8.72 1.39 -16.06
CA VAL A 3 8.34 1.22 -14.67
C VAL A 3 6.85 1.51 -14.51
N PHE A 4 6.21 0.74 -13.64
CA PHE A 4 4.81 0.95 -13.29
C PHE A 4 4.76 1.81 -12.01
N VAL A 5 4.18 3.00 -12.12
CA VAL A 5 4.13 3.95 -11.01
C VAL A 5 2.74 3.94 -10.38
N HIS A 6 2.72 3.63 -9.10
CA HIS A 6 1.51 3.58 -8.27
C HIS A 6 1.43 4.86 -7.42
N MET A 7 0.31 5.55 -7.49
CA MET A 7 0.07 6.78 -6.74
C MET A 7 -1.35 6.77 -6.17
N ARG A 8 -1.54 7.47 -5.07
CA ARG A 8 -2.86 7.60 -4.44
C ARG A 8 -3.88 8.22 -5.41
N GLY A 9 -5.05 7.58 -5.50
CA GLY A 9 -6.18 8.11 -6.26
C GLY A 9 -6.02 8.11 -7.76
N LYS A 10 -5.00 7.43 -8.29
CA LYS A 10 -4.75 7.33 -9.73
C LYS A 10 -4.58 5.87 -10.14
N ASP A 11 -4.93 5.60 -11.39
CA ASP A 11 -4.59 4.33 -11.99
C ASP A 11 -3.07 4.20 -12.13
N VAL A 12 -2.59 2.97 -12.19
CA VAL A 12 -1.16 2.70 -12.39
C VAL A 12 -0.72 3.32 -13.72
N GLU A 13 0.36 4.10 -13.67
CA GLU A 13 0.91 4.76 -14.86
C GLU A 13 2.19 4.06 -15.31
N LEU A 14 2.34 3.91 -16.62
CA LEU A 14 3.58 3.41 -17.20
C LEU A 14 4.48 4.60 -17.55
N HIS A 15 5.66 4.63 -16.94
CA HIS A 15 6.70 5.62 -17.24
C HIS A 15 7.92 4.92 -17.81
N ASN A 16 8.74 5.67 -18.53
CA ASN A 16 9.92 5.13 -19.21
C ASN A 16 11.17 5.95 -18.89
N PRO A 17 11.57 6.02 -17.60
CA PRO A 17 12.76 6.79 -17.22
C PRO A 17 14.05 6.09 -17.64
N GLU A 18 15.12 6.88 -17.73
CA GLU A 18 16.46 6.33 -17.90
C GLU A 18 16.93 5.67 -16.58
N PRO A 19 17.77 4.63 -16.65
CA PRO A 19 18.33 4.02 -15.44
C PRO A 19 19.12 4.97 -14.55
N THR A 20 19.65 6.05 -15.13
CA THR A 20 20.40 7.10 -14.42
C THR A 20 19.52 8.14 -13.77
N THR A 21 18.22 8.13 -14.02
CA THR A 21 17.25 9.02 -13.36
C THR A 21 17.29 8.77 -11.85
N THR A 22 17.33 9.85 -11.06
CA THR A 22 17.26 9.74 -9.61
C THR A 22 15.81 9.58 -9.13
N ALA A 23 15.64 9.10 -7.90
CA ALA A 23 14.31 8.99 -7.31
C ALA A 23 13.60 10.35 -7.25
N LYS A 24 14.34 11.41 -6.90
CA LYS A 24 13.81 12.77 -6.89
C LYS A 24 13.31 13.20 -8.27
N GLU A 25 14.12 12.94 -9.31
CA GLU A 25 13.74 13.27 -10.67
C GLU A 25 12.48 12.50 -11.11
N LEU A 26 12.35 11.24 -10.73
CA LEU A 26 11.13 10.47 -11.01
C LEU A 26 9.92 11.07 -10.30
N ALA A 27 10.05 11.44 -9.03
CA ALA A 27 8.96 12.09 -8.29
C ALA A 27 8.55 13.41 -8.94
N ASP A 28 9.52 14.22 -9.39
CA ASP A 28 9.26 15.46 -10.12
C ASP A 28 8.51 15.18 -11.44
N GLU A 29 8.96 14.18 -12.18
CA GLU A 29 8.36 13.79 -13.47
C GLU A 29 6.90 13.41 -13.35
N VAL A 30 6.53 12.70 -12.28
CA VAL A 30 5.15 12.29 -12.05
C VAL A 30 4.31 13.37 -11.35
N GLY A 31 4.87 14.54 -11.11
CA GLY A 31 4.15 15.71 -10.59
C GLY A 31 4.09 15.79 -9.07
N HIS A 32 4.93 15.07 -8.35
CA HIS A 32 4.96 15.05 -6.88
C HIS A 32 6.37 15.26 -6.35
N PRO A 33 6.93 16.50 -6.47
CA PRO A 33 8.36 16.76 -6.18
C PRO A 33 8.77 16.46 -4.74
N ASP A 34 7.83 16.52 -3.78
CA ASP A 34 8.13 16.25 -2.38
C ASP A 34 7.81 14.81 -1.97
N ALA A 35 7.43 13.97 -2.92
CA ALA A 35 7.05 12.59 -2.63
C ALA A 35 8.26 11.68 -2.45
N HIS A 36 8.03 10.58 -1.76
CA HIS A 36 9.00 9.50 -1.58
C HIS A 36 8.74 8.41 -2.61
N VAL A 37 9.81 7.74 -3.03
CA VAL A 37 9.75 6.63 -3.97
C VAL A 37 10.09 5.34 -3.23
N PHE A 38 9.22 4.33 -3.37
CA PHE A 38 9.42 3.01 -2.78
C PHE A 38 9.44 1.97 -3.89
N LEU A 39 10.41 1.07 -3.84
CA LEU A 39 10.36 -0.15 -4.64
C LEU A 39 9.40 -1.14 -3.98
N GLU A 40 8.58 -1.82 -4.78
CA GLU A 40 7.65 -2.81 -4.26
C GLU A 40 8.36 -3.86 -3.40
N GLY A 41 7.78 -4.15 -2.24
CA GLY A 41 8.37 -5.08 -1.28
C GLY A 41 9.40 -4.47 -0.33
N GLN A 42 9.72 -3.19 -0.47
CA GLN A 42 10.66 -2.50 0.40
C GLN A 42 9.93 -1.57 1.36
N ASP A 43 10.41 -1.56 2.61
CA ASP A 43 9.80 -0.75 3.68
C ASP A 43 10.40 0.66 3.77
N ILE A 44 11.54 0.87 3.13
CA ILE A 44 12.31 2.12 3.23
C ILE A 44 12.29 2.82 1.89
N ALA A 45 12.04 4.12 1.92
CA ALA A 45 12.07 4.95 0.71
C ALA A 45 13.46 4.97 0.09
N VAL A 46 13.51 5.01 -1.24
CA VAL A 46 14.74 5.19 -1.99
C VAL A 46 15.29 6.59 -1.69
N LYS A 47 16.60 6.70 -1.49
CA LYS A 47 17.23 8.02 -1.27
C LYS A 47 16.99 8.92 -2.49
N PRO A 48 16.64 10.20 -2.28
CA PRO A 48 16.28 11.09 -3.39
C PRO A 48 17.36 11.23 -4.46
N ASP A 49 18.63 11.21 -4.09
CA ASP A 49 19.77 11.36 -4.99
C ASP A 49 20.28 10.02 -5.56
N SER A 50 19.70 8.91 -5.15
CA SER A 50 20.04 7.60 -5.69
C SER A 50 19.43 7.42 -7.08
N THR A 51 20.19 6.83 -8.01
CA THR A 51 19.64 6.48 -9.31
C THR A 51 18.70 5.29 -9.18
N LEU A 52 17.78 5.15 -10.13
CA LEU A 52 16.85 4.02 -10.14
C LEU A 52 17.62 2.70 -10.24
N ALA A 53 18.68 2.66 -11.06
CA ALA A 53 19.52 1.48 -11.21
C ALA A 53 20.20 1.11 -9.89
N ASP A 54 20.77 2.07 -9.18
CA ASP A 54 21.45 1.82 -7.90
C ASP A 54 20.47 1.38 -6.81
N ALA A 55 19.22 1.81 -6.91
CA ALA A 55 18.16 1.41 -5.97
C ALA A 55 17.61 0.01 -6.27
N GLY A 56 18.05 -0.63 -7.34
CA GLY A 56 17.55 -1.95 -7.72
C GLY A 56 16.25 -1.90 -8.53
N ILE A 57 15.88 -0.72 -9.04
CA ILE A 57 14.67 -0.57 -9.86
C ILE A 57 15.05 -0.90 -11.30
N GLY A 58 14.58 -2.05 -11.76
CA GLY A 58 14.84 -2.54 -13.12
C GLY A 58 13.65 -2.37 -14.03
N ASP A 59 13.77 -2.92 -15.24
CA ASP A 59 12.72 -2.88 -16.22
C ASP A 59 11.47 -3.59 -15.71
N ARG A 60 10.30 -2.97 -15.92
CA ARG A 60 8.97 -3.46 -15.51
C ARG A 60 8.79 -3.54 -13.99
N ALA A 61 9.60 -2.84 -13.22
CA ALA A 61 9.44 -2.79 -11.77
C ALA A 61 8.19 -2.00 -11.39
N ASN A 62 7.61 -2.36 -10.25
CA ASN A 62 6.54 -1.60 -9.63
C ASN A 62 7.16 -0.65 -8.59
N VAL A 63 6.88 0.63 -8.73
CA VAL A 63 7.33 1.66 -7.78
C VAL A 63 6.12 2.42 -7.25
N HIS A 64 6.23 2.86 -6.02
CA HIS A 64 5.18 3.60 -5.34
C HIS A 64 5.68 4.99 -5.02
N VAL A 65 4.97 6.01 -5.50
CA VAL A 65 5.29 7.41 -5.23
C VAL A 65 4.24 7.94 -4.26
N SER A 66 4.68 8.38 -3.09
CA SER A 66 3.78 8.81 -2.02
C SER A 66 4.37 9.96 -1.24
N VAL A 67 3.52 10.93 -0.88
CA VAL A 67 3.89 11.99 0.05
C VAL A 67 4.02 11.46 1.48
N CYS A 68 3.50 10.27 1.74
CA CYS A 68 3.58 9.62 3.03
C CYS A 68 4.80 8.70 3.07
N LYS A 69 5.62 8.86 4.10
CA LYS A 69 6.74 7.96 4.35
C LYS A 69 6.27 6.68 5.03
N LYS A 70 5.30 6.82 5.92
CA LYS A 70 4.58 5.73 6.59
C LYS A 70 3.11 6.06 6.67
N ILE A 71 2.29 5.02 6.69
CA ILE A 71 0.84 5.15 6.82
C ILE A 71 0.41 4.43 8.08
N THR A 72 -0.38 5.12 8.91
CA THR A 72 -1.03 4.51 10.06
C THR A 72 -2.32 3.86 9.57
N VAL A 73 -2.36 2.54 9.62
CA VAL A 73 -3.54 1.76 9.22
C VAL A 73 -4.28 1.32 10.47
N SER A 74 -5.56 1.65 10.55
CA SER A 74 -6.43 1.21 11.63
C SER A 74 -7.36 0.12 11.11
N VAL A 75 -7.49 -0.97 11.87
CA VAL A 75 -8.43 -2.06 11.56
C VAL A 75 -9.34 -2.25 12.73
N ARG A 76 -10.64 -2.16 12.49
CA ARG A 76 -11.68 -2.33 13.51
C ARG A 76 -12.38 -3.68 13.35
N TYR A 77 -12.55 -4.37 14.47
CA TYR A 77 -13.27 -5.65 14.55
C TYR A 77 -13.90 -5.80 15.93
N ASN A 78 -15.21 -6.11 15.97
CA ASN A 78 -15.96 -6.28 17.22
C ASN A 78 -15.74 -5.11 18.20
N GLN A 79 -15.86 -3.89 17.70
CA GLN A 79 -15.74 -2.65 18.48
C GLN A 79 -14.34 -2.41 19.06
N GLN A 80 -13.35 -3.18 18.64
CA GLN A 80 -11.94 -2.97 18.99
C GLN A 80 -11.19 -2.48 17.76
N THR A 81 -10.23 -1.60 17.97
CA THR A 81 -9.40 -1.06 16.89
C THR A 81 -7.94 -1.36 17.19
N LYS A 82 -7.22 -1.86 16.18
CA LYS A 82 -5.78 -2.01 16.23
C LYS A 82 -5.16 -1.19 15.11
N SER A 83 -3.99 -0.63 15.37
CA SER A 83 -3.30 0.23 14.41
C SER A 83 -1.91 -0.30 14.11
N TYR A 84 -1.50 -0.14 12.85
CA TYR A 84 -0.21 -0.59 12.36
C TYR A 84 0.42 0.53 11.54
N GLU A 85 1.74 0.68 11.64
CA GLU A 85 2.49 1.55 10.75
C GLU A 85 3.09 0.73 9.63
N VAL A 86 2.80 1.11 8.39
CA VAL A 86 3.25 0.38 7.20
C VAL A 86 3.72 1.37 6.13
N PRO A 87 4.63 0.95 5.23
CA PRO A 87 4.98 1.80 4.09
C PRO A 87 3.83 1.85 3.08
N PRO A 88 3.77 2.87 2.22
CA PRO A 88 2.74 2.97 1.19
C PRO A 88 2.70 1.78 0.23
N ALA A 89 3.84 1.14 0.02
CA ALA A 89 3.97 -0.02 -0.87
C ALA A 89 3.47 -1.33 -0.24
N ALA A 90 3.11 -1.35 1.04
CA ALA A 90 2.57 -2.53 1.69
C ALA A 90 1.23 -2.91 1.07
N THR A 91 0.99 -4.21 0.91
CA THR A 91 -0.28 -4.72 0.40
C THR A 91 -1.34 -4.77 1.49
N LEU A 92 -2.60 -4.71 1.10
CA LEU A 92 -3.70 -4.94 2.03
C LEU A 92 -3.65 -6.36 2.61
N GLU A 93 -3.16 -7.33 1.83
CA GLU A 93 -2.97 -8.70 2.31
C GLU A 93 -2.04 -8.75 3.52
N SER A 94 -0.94 -7.99 3.51
CA SER A 94 -0.03 -7.93 4.64
C SER A 94 -0.69 -7.34 5.89
N VAL A 95 -1.52 -6.33 5.72
CA VAL A 95 -2.31 -5.74 6.82
C VAL A 95 -3.34 -6.74 7.33
N TYR A 96 -4.04 -7.41 6.43
CA TYR A 96 -5.01 -8.45 6.76
C TYR A 96 -4.34 -9.58 7.57
N ALA A 97 -3.19 -10.05 7.12
CA ALA A 97 -2.46 -11.12 7.81
C ALA A 97 -2.11 -10.73 9.25
N ARG A 98 -1.68 -9.48 9.45
CA ARG A 98 -1.42 -8.96 10.81
C ARG A 98 -2.70 -8.85 11.64
N ALA A 99 -3.78 -8.36 11.04
CA ALA A 99 -5.06 -8.14 11.72
C ALA A 99 -5.69 -9.45 12.22
N VAL A 100 -5.53 -10.54 11.46
CA VAL A 100 -6.09 -11.85 11.86
C VAL A 100 -5.13 -12.66 12.72
N SER A 101 -3.88 -12.22 12.88
CA SER A 101 -2.86 -12.97 13.59
C SER A 101 -3.10 -13.00 15.09
N LYS A 102 -2.50 -13.98 15.75
CA LYS A 102 -2.60 -14.14 17.19
C LYS A 102 -1.82 -13.05 17.96
N GLY A 103 -0.63 -12.72 17.53
CA GLY A 103 0.26 -11.83 18.29
C GLY A 103 -0.07 -10.36 18.12
N GLN A 104 -0.39 -9.93 16.91
CA GLN A 104 -0.57 -8.52 16.56
C GLN A 104 -2.01 -8.15 16.22
N GLY A 105 -2.87 -9.13 16.06
CA GLY A 105 -4.21 -8.94 15.57
C GLY A 105 -5.30 -9.47 16.50
N PHE A 106 -6.43 -9.79 15.88
CA PHE A 106 -7.64 -10.22 16.60
C PHE A 106 -7.74 -11.72 16.80
N ASP A 107 -6.70 -12.47 16.46
CA ASP A 107 -6.61 -13.92 16.68
C ASP A 107 -7.81 -14.70 16.12
N LEU A 108 -8.07 -14.54 14.84
CA LEU A 108 -9.14 -15.26 14.17
C LEU A 108 -8.76 -16.71 13.93
N SER A 109 -9.75 -17.61 14.07
CA SER A 109 -9.59 -19.03 13.71
C SER A 109 -9.37 -19.16 12.19
N ASP A 110 -8.84 -20.30 11.73
CA ASP A 110 -8.66 -20.58 10.32
C ASP A 110 -9.97 -20.48 9.54
N ALA A 111 -11.07 -20.97 10.13
CA ALA A 111 -12.38 -20.88 9.49
C ALA A 111 -12.84 -19.42 9.34
N ASP A 112 -12.62 -18.59 10.35
CA ASP A 112 -12.99 -17.18 10.30
C ASP A 112 -12.10 -16.42 9.32
N ARG A 113 -10.79 -16.71 9.27
CA ARG A 113 -9.86 -16.08 8.32
C ARG A 113 -10.32 -16.28 6.88
N SER A 114 -10.79 -17.47 6.55
CA SER A 114 -11.24 -17.75 5.17
C SER A 114 -12.52 -17.02 4.79
N GLN A 115 -13.25 -16.47 5.75
CA GLN A 115 -14.54 -15.81 5.53
C GLN A 115 -14.49 -14.29 5.69
N HIS A 116 -13.37 -13.73 6.13
CA HIS A 116 -13.24 -12.31 6.40
C HIS A 116 -12.33 -11.61 5.40
N THR A 117 -12.53 -10.32 5.25
CA THR A 117 -11.69 -9.44 4.44
C THR A 117 -11.69 -8.04 5.03
N LEU A 118 -10.93 -7.14 4.41
CA LEU A 118 -10.92 -5.73 4.78
C LEU A 118 -11.95 -4.96 3.95
N GLN A 119 -12.71 -4.12 4.61
CA GLN A 119 -13.64 -3.19 3.98
C GLN A 119 -13.23 -1.77 4.32
N VAL A 120 -13.26 -0.87 3.35
CA VAL A 120 -12.97 0.54 3.59
C VAL A 120 -13.97 1.09 4.60
N GLN A 121 -13.46 1.66 5.71
CA GLN A 121 -14.32 2.17 6.77
C GLN A 121 -15.18 3.32 6.28
N GLY A 122 -16.47 3.25 6.56
CA GLY A 122 -17.43 4.24 6.08
C GLY A 122 -17.94 4.01 4.66
N ALA A 123 -17.54 2.92 4.02
CA ALA A 123 -17.96 2.56 2.66
C ALA A 123 -18.35 1.09 2.62
N THR A 124 -18.78 0.63 1.44
CA THR A 124 -19.12 -0.78 1.21
C THR A 124 -18.03 -1.51 0.42
N ASP A 125 -16.96 -0.80 0.04
CA ASP A 125 -15.92 -1.35 -0.80
C ASP A 125 -15.10 -2.41 -0.05
N GLN A 126 -15.00 -3.60 -0.64
CA GLN A 126 -14.11 -4.67 -0.19
C GLN A 126 -13.02 -4.85 -1.24
N PRO A 127 -11.95 -4.04 -1.16
CA PRO A 127 -10.92 -4.05 -2.21
C PRO A 127 -10.17 -5.37 -2.25
N ASP A 128 -9.62 -5.68 -3.43
CA ASP A 128 -8.71 -6.80 -3.59
C ASP A 128 -7.50 -6.62 -2.67
N LEU A 129 -7.14 -7.66 -1.94
CA LEU A 129 -6.04 -7.59 -0.97
C LEU A 129 -4.66 -7.45 -1.62
N SER A 130 -4.57 -7.62 -2.93
CA SER A 130 -3.34 -7.34 -3.69
C SER A 130 -3.06 -5.85 -3.87
N ARG A 131 -4.05 -5.00 -3.59
CA ARG A 131 -3.90 -3.55 -3.69
C ARG A 131 -3.02 -3.03 -2.56
N HIS A 132 -2.50 -1.82 -2.74
CA HIS A 132 -1.50 -1.25 -1.83
C HIS A 132 -2.12 -0.22 -0.89
N VAL A 133 -1.61 -0.17 0.34
CA VAL A 133 -2.12 0.71 1.39
C VAL A 133 -2.07 2.18 0.96
N GLY A 134 -1.03 2.57 0.22
CA GLY A 134 -0.88 3.95 -0.25
C GLY A 134 -2.04 4.45 -1.10
N GLU A 135 -2.78 3.55 -1.74
CA GLU A 135 -3.95 3.92 -2.55
C GLU A 135 -5.13 4.40 -1.69
N PHE A 136 -5.16 4.03 -0.42
CA PHE A 136 -6.26 4.30 0.51
C PHE A 136 -5.94 5.35 1.56
N ALA A 137 -4.70 5.82 1.62
CA ALA A 137 -4.28 6.80 2.62
C ALA A 137 -4.90 8.17 2.33
N ASN A 138 -5.28 8.87 3.39
CA ASN A 138 -5.73 10.26 3.29
C ASN A 138 -4.54 11.24 3.39
N GLU A 139 -4.83 12.53 3.48
CA GLU A 139 -3.82 13.59 3.57
C GLU A 139 -3.00 13.50 4.86
N ASP A 140 -3.56 12.91 5.90
CA ASP A 140 -2.89 12.71 7.19
C ASP A 140 -2.09 11.41 7.24
N CYS A 141 -1.89 10.76 6.12
CA CYS A 141 -1.19 9.48 6.01
C CYS A 141 -1.84 8.40 6.89
N ALA A 142 -3.15 8.35 6.87
CA ALA A 142 -3.94 7.38 7.60
C ALA A 142 -4.93 6.67 6.68
N ALA A 143 -5.14 5.38 6.94
CA ALA A 143 -6.14 4.57 6.26
C ALA A 143 -6.89 3.75 7.30
N ALA A 144 -8.19 3.59 7.15
CA ALA A 144 -9.02 2.89 8.10
C ALA A 144 -9.87 1.83 7.41
N PHE A 145 -9.88 0.64 7.98
CA PHE A 145 -10.63 -0.50 7.47
C PHE A 145 -11.42 -1.17 8.59
N ASP A 146 -12.50 -1.83 8.20
CA ASP A 146 -13.23 -2.77 9.05
C ASP A 146 -12.89 -4.19 8.60
N LEU A 147 -12.66 -5.08 9.56
CA LEU A 147 -12.51 -6.50 9.30
C LEU A 147 -13.92 -7.10 9.33
N VAL A 148 -14.40 -7.53 8.18
CA VAL A 148 -15.79 -7.94 7.98
C VAL A 148 -15.86 -9.27 7.24
N MET A 149 -17.02 -9.91 7.28
CA MET A 149 -17.26 -11.08 6.45
C MET A 149 -17.26 -10.70 4.98
N GLN A 150 -16.67 -11.55 4.15
CA GLN A 150 -16.66 -11.33 2.70
C GLN A 150 -18.06 -11.34 2.14
N ASP A 151 -18.34 -10.40 1.24
CA ASP A 151 -19.54 -10.46 0.43
C ASP A 151 -19.41 -11.62 -0.55
N ARG A 152 -20.34 -12.55 -0.48
CA ARG A 152 -20.39 -13.65 -1.41
C ARG A 152 -21.56 -13.43 -2.35
N PHE A 153 -21.23 -13.27 -3.62
CA PHE A 153 -22.27 -13.28 -4.63
C PHE A 153 -22.82 -14.69 -4.74
N GLN A 154 -24.05 -14.83 -4.44
CA GLN A 154 -24.78 -16.04 -4.74
C GLN A 154 -25.20 -15.91 -6.19
N GLY A 155 -24.49 -16.58 -7.02
CA GLY A 155 -24.56 -16.52 -8.47
C GLY A 155 -25.87 -16.85 -9.06
#